data_2c6357cfa699586a61890e148a3a63a3
#
_entry.id   2c6357cfa699586a61890e148a3a63a3
#
_cell.length_a   1.000
_cell.length_b   1.000
_cell.length_c   1.000
_cell.angle_alpha   90.00
_cell.angle_beta   90.00
_cell.angle_gamma   90.00
#
_symmetry.space_group_name_H-M   'P 1'
#
loop_
_entity.id
_entity.type
_entity.pdbx_description
1 polymer ?
#
loop_
_entity_poly.entity_id
_entity_poly.type
_entity_poly.pdbx_seq_one_letter_code
_entity_poly.pdbx_strand_id
1 'polypeptide(L)'
;DILMTQSPSSMSVSLGDTVSITCHASQGINNNIGWLQRKPGKSFKGLIYHGTNLEDGVPSRFSGSGSGADYSLTISSLESEDFADYYCVQYVQFPRTFGGGTKLEIKRTVAAPSVFIFPPSDEQLKSGTASVVCLLNNFYPREAKVQWKVDNALQSGNSQESVTEQDSKDSTYSLSSTLTLSKADYEKHKVYACEVTHQGLSSPVTKSFNRGECGGGGSGGGGSGGGGSGGGGSEVQLVESGGGLVQPGGSLRLSCAASGFTFTNYGLHWVRQAPGKGLEWVSSISPSGGVTYYRDSVKGRFTISRDNSKNTLYLQMNSLRAEDTAVYYCAKPFLGWGGANWIAHWGQGTLVTVSSGGGGSGGGGSGGGGSGGGGSDIQMTQSPSSLSASVGDRVTITCLASEDISNDLAWYQQKPGKAPKLLIYFVDRLLDGVPSRFSGSGSGTDFTLTISSLQPEDFATYYCQQSYKYPPTFGQGTKLEIK
;
A
#
# COMPACT_ATOMS: atom_id res chain seq x y z
N ASP A 1 -14.88 -2.74 20.53
CA ASP A 1 -14.26 -2.01 19.39
C ASP A 1 -14.84 -0.60 19.30
N ILE A 2 -13.98 0.37 19.00
CA ILE A 2 -14.46 1.73 18.77
C ILE A 2 -15.06 1.80 17.37
N LEU A 3 -16.33 2.19 17.29
CA LEU A 3 -16.99 2.40 16.00
C LEU A 3 -16.69 3.83 15.52
N MET A 4 -16.18 3.95 14.30
CA MET A 4 -15.91 5.23 13.64
C MET A 4 -17.01 5.48 12.60
N THR A 5 -17.83 6.48 12.84
CA THR A 5 -18.93 6.85 11.94
C THR A 5 -18.51 8.07 11.12
N GLN A 6 -18.31 7.87 9.84
CA GLN A 6 -17.86 8.90 8.92
C GLN A 6 -19.01 9.39 8.04
N SER A 7 -19.09 10.72 7.86
CA SER A 7 -20.09 11.32 6.98
C SER A 7 -19.55 12.56 6.28
N PRO A 8 -20.07 12.87 5.07
CA PRO A 8 -20.99 12.05 4.29
C PRO A 8 -20.29 10.85 3.67
N SER A 9 -21.05 9.88 3.15
CA SER A 9 -20.46 8.72 2.44
C SER A 9 -19.93 9.07 1.05
N SER A 10 -20.50 10.10 0.44
CA SER A 10 -20.03 10.64 -0.85
C SER A 10 -20.49 12.08 -1.02
N MET A 11 -19.76 12.84 -1.84
CA MET A 11 -20.16 14.22 -2.18
C MET A 11 -19.58 14.62 -3.53
N SER A 12 -20.36 15.44 -4.27
CA SER A 12 -19.93 16.10 -5.49
C SER A 12 -19.70 17.57 -5.20
N VAL A 13 -18.50 18.04 -5.50
CA VAL A 13 -18.09 19.41 -5.17
C VAL A 13 -17.39 20.07 -6.33
N SER A 14 -17.44 21.39 -6.39
CA SER A 14 -16.81 22.16 -7.45
C SER A 14 -15.37 22.51 -7.09
N LEU A 15 -14.53 22.67 -8.12
CA LEU A 15 -13.17 23.16 -7.93
C LEU A 15 -13.21 24.51 -7.22
N GLY A 16 -12.31 24.70 -6.27
CA GLY A 16 -12.23 25.91 -5.44
C GLY A 16 -13.13 25.93 -4.22
N ASP A 17 -14.06 24.99 -4.09
CA ASP A 17 -14.92 24.86 -2.90
C ASP A 17 -14.15 24.40 -1.68
N THR A 18 -14.74 24.67 -0.52
CA THR A 18 -14.26 24.12 0.77
C THR A 18 -15.22 23.04 1.23
N VAL A 19 -14.68 21.88 1.57
CA VAL A 19 -15.48 20.73 2.04
C VAL A 19 -14.99 20.29 3.41
N SER A 20 -15.90 19.73 4.20
CA SER A 20 -15.59 19.13 5.49
C SER A 20 -16.17 17.72 5.55
N ILE A 21 -15.33 16.79 6.00
CA ILE A 21 -15.69 15.39 6.24
C ILE A 21 -15.60 15.18 7.74
N THR A 22 -16.63 14.60 8.33
CA THR A 22 -16.69 14.40 9.79
C THR A 22 -16.53 12.93 10.13
N CYS A 23 -15.95 12.69 11.30
CA CYS A 23 -15.76 11.35 11.86
C CYS A 23 -16.12 11.40 13.34
N HIS A 24 -17.08 10.56 13.75
CA HIS A 24 -17.50 10.41 15.13
C HIS A 24 -17.09 9.06 15.67
N ALA A 25 -16.33 9.05 16.76
CA ALA A 25 -15.95 7.83 17.44
C ALA A 25 -16.99 7.46 18.50
N SER A 26 -17.22 6.17 18.74
CA SER A 26 -18.17 5.69 19.74
C SER A 26 -17.75 6.00 21.19
N GLN A 27 -16.51 6.43 21.38
CA GLN A 27 -15.99 6.90 22.67
C GLN A 27 -14.86 7.91 22.40
N GLY A 28 -14.44 8.65 23.45
CA GLY A 28 -13.33 9.60 23.31
C GLY A 28 -12.03 8.93 22.88
N ILE A 29 -11.34 9.51 21.90
CA ILE A 29 -10.11 8.95 21.34
C ILE A 29 -8.89 9.87 21.48
N ASN A 30 -9.04 10.99 22.19
CA ASN A 30 -7.92 11.83 22.66
C ASN A 30 -6.97 12.26 21.53
N ASN A 31 -7.51 12.73 20.41
CA ASN A 31 -6.75 13.14 19.22
C ASN A 31 -5.94 12.01 18.56
N ASN A 32 -6.12 10.76 18.96
CA ASN A 32 -5.45 9.63 18.29
C ASN A 32 -6.23 9.22 17.05
N ILE A 33 -6.29 10.14 16.10
CA ILE A 33 -6.98 9.99 14.83
C ILE A 33 -6.06 10.40 13.68
N GLY A 34 -6.10 9.60 12.61
CA GLY A 34 -5.47 9.93 11.34
C GLY A 34 -6.50 10.07 10.24
N TRP A 35 -6.18 10.86 9.23
CA TRP A 35 -6.95 10.98 8.01
C TRP A 35 -6.12 10.46 6.85
N LEU A 36 -6.72 9.60 6.03
CA LEU A 36 -6.07 8.94 4.92
C LEU A 36 -6.80 9.29 3.62
N GLN A 37 -6.02 9.38 2.54
CA GLN A 37 -6.53 9.55 1.19
C GLN A 37 -6.19 8.31 0.38
N ARG A 38 -7.16 7.80 -0.38
CA ARG A 38 -6.91 6.72 -1.34
C ARG A 38 -7.37 7.19 -2.72
N LYS A 39 -6.40 7.37 -3.62
CA LYS A 39 -6.69 7.61 -5.02
C LYS A 39 -6.96 6.30 -5.75
N PRO A 40 -7.74 6.34 -6.84
CA PRO A 40 -8.08 5.12 -7.58
C PRO A 40 -6.85 4.33 -8.03
N GLY A 41 -6.87 3.02 -7.74
CA GLY A 41 -5.75 2.14 -8.09
C GLY A 41 -4.49 2.35 -7.29
N LYS A 42 -4.52 3.19 -6.26
CA LYS A 42 -3.39 3.53 -5.41
C LYS A 42 -3.61 3.05 -3.98
N SER A 43 -2.53 2.97 -3.22
CA SER A 43 -2.61 2.68 -1.79
C SER A 43 -3.01 3.91 -0.98
N PHE A 44 -3.25 3.70 0.30
CA PHE A 44 -3.57 4.79 1.23
C PHE A 44 -2.38 5.71 1.41
N LYS A 45 -2.65 7.02 1.45
CA LYS A 45 -1.68 8.06 1.78
C LYS A 45 -2.14 8.75 3.06
N GLY A 46 -1.24 8.86 4.04
CA GLY A 46 -1.50 9.62 5.24
C GLY A 46 -1.55 11.12 4.95
N LEU A 47 -2.59 11.79 5.43
CA LEU A 47 -2.76 13.23 5.30
C LEU A 47 -2.52 13.94 6.63
N ILE A 48 -3.15 13.45 7.67
CA ILE A 48 -3.16 14.08 9.00
C ILE A 48 -2.99 12.99 10.06
N TYR A 49 -2.22 13.30 11.08
CA TYR A 49 -2.08 12.47 12.28
C TYR A 49 -2.29 13.30 13.55
N HIS A 50 -2.64 12.65 14.65
CA HIS A 50 -2.98 13.29 15.93
C HIS A 50 -4.01 14.41 15.77
N GLY A 51 -4.94 14.22 14.85
CA GLY A 51 -6.09 15.11 14.64
C GLY A 51 -5.82 16.36 13.83
N THR A 52 -4.64 16.98 13.96
CA THR A 52 -4.35 18.29 13.38
C THR A 52 -3.03 18.39 12.62
N ASN A 53 -2.12 17.45 12.77
CA ASN A 53 -0.78 17.55 12.19
C ASN A 53 -0.76 17.05 10.75
N LEU A 54 -0.29 17.88 9.83
CA LEU A 54 -0.12 17.47 8.44
C LEU A 54 1.05 16.52 8.28
N GLU A 55 0.84 15.46 7.51
CA GLU A 55 1.93 14.61 7.05
C GLU A 55 2.82 15.37 6.05
N ASP A 56 4.03 14.87 5.88
CA ASP A 56 5.02 15.50 5.02
C ASP A 56 4.55 15.55 3.56
N GLY A 57 4.75 16.72 2.94
CA GLY A 57 4.36 16.94 1.53
C GLY A 57 2.88 17.17 1.29
N VAL A 58 2.05 17.15 2.33
CA VAL A 58 0.60 17.42 2.20
C VAL A 58 0.36 18.92 2.13
N PRO A 59 -0.39 19.39 1.10
CA PRO A 59 -0.65 20.82 0.96
C PRO A 59 -1.40 21.41 2.16
N SER A 60 -1.15 22.68 2.46
CA SER A 60 -1.76 23.38 3.60
C SER A 60 -3.26 23.61 3.46
N ARG A 61 -3.84 23.37 2.27
CA ARG A 61 -5.30 23.42 2.10
C ARG A 61 -6.03 22.30 2.85
N PHE A 62 -5.33 21.24 3.23
CA PHE A 62 -5.85 20.20 4.12
C PHE A 62 -5.65 20.62 5.58
N SER A 63 -6.70 20.50 6.38
CA SER A 63 -6.62 20.77 7.80
C SER A 63 -7.49 19.81 8.59
N GLY A 64 -7.04 19.46 9.77
CA GLY A 64 -7.78 18.65 10.71
C GLY A 64 -8.17 19.43 11.95
N SER A 65 -9.33 19.11 12.49
CA SER A 65 -9.83 19.73 13.73
C SER A 65 -10.64 18.72 14.53
N GLY A 66 -10.97 19.09 15.75
CA GLY A 66 -11.82 18.29 16.61
C GLY A 66 -11.18 17.94 17.95
N SER A 67 -11.97 17.32 18.80
CA SER A 67 -11.56 16.88 20.13
C SER A 67 -12.51 15.81 20.64
N GLY A 68 -12.10 15.08 21.67
CA GLY A 68 -12.93 14.06 22.28
C GLY A 68 -13.26 12.91 21.33
N ALA A 69 -14.48 12.86 20.85
CA ALA A 69 -14.98 11.83 19.92
C ALA A 69 -15.30 12.40 18.52
N ASP A 70 -15.22 13.71 18.33
CA ASP A 70 -15.68 14.38 17.10
C ASP A 70 -14.53 15.07 16.39
N TYR A 71 -14.31 14.68 15.12
CA TYR A 71 -13.19 15.18 14.31
C TYR A 71 -13.64 15.50 12.91
N SER A 72 -12.92 16.42 12.26
CA SER A 72 -13.21 16.84 10.91
C SER A 72 -11.94 17.01 10.10
N LEU A 73 -12.02 16.60 8.83
CA LEU A 73 -11.06 16.93 7.78
C LEU A 73 -11.66 18.03 6.92
N THR A 74 -10.96 19.13 6.73
CA THR A 74 -11.39 20.22 5.87
C THR A 74 -10.40 20.39 4.74
N ILE A 75 -10.92 20.44 3.51
CA ILE A 75 -10.14 20.71 2.32
C ILE A 75 -10.64 22.02 1.74
N SER A 76 -9.79 23.05 1.78
CA SER A 76 -10.10 24.36 1.21
C SER A 76 -9.56 24.44 -0.21
N SER A 77 -10.23 25.25 -1.05
CA SER A 77 -9.80 25.49 -2.44
C SER A 77 -9.50 24.18 -3.19
N LEU A 78 -10.51 23.31 -3.28
CA LEU A 78 -10.40 22.01 -3.91
C LEU A 78 -9.78 22.08 -5.32
N GLU A 79 -8.82 21.18 -5.55
CA GLU A 79 -8.19 20.98 -6.85
C GLU A 79 -8.62 19.63 -7.44
N SER A 80 -8.50 19.48 -8.76
CA SER A 80 -8.89 18.24 -9.45
C SER A 80 -8.15 17.00 -8.94
N GLU A 81 -6.94 17.17 -8.44
CA GLU A 81 -6.15 16.09 -7.85
C GLU A 81 -6.67 15.62 -6.48
N ASP A 82 -7.60 16.35 -5.88
CA ASP A 82 -8.16 16.01 -4.56
C ASP A 82 -9.32 15.02 -4.66
N PHE A 83 -9.78 14.64 -5.86
CA PHE A 83 -10.79 13.61 -5.97
C PHE A 83 -10.20 12.27 -5.51
N ALA A 84 -10.84 11.66 -4.54
CA ALA A 84 -10.34 10.44 -3.92
C ALA A 84 -11.35 9.94 -2.91
N ASP A 85 -11.08 8.79 -2.32
CA ASP A 85 -11.74 8.34 -1.10
C ASP A 85 -10.95 8.81 0.11
N TYR A 86 -11.64 9.26 1.14
CA TYR A 86 -11.05 9.74 2.38
C TYR A 86 -11.54 8.90 3.56
N TYR A 87 -10.64 8.55 4.45
CA TYR A 87 -10.94 7.70 5.61
C TYR A 87 -10.36 8.29 6.88
N CYS A 88 -11.12 8.22 7.97
CA CYS A 88 -10.57 8.42 9.30
C CYS A 88 -10.17 7.07 9.92
N VAL A 89 -9.21 7.09 10.83
CA VAL A 89 -8.77 5.90 11.56
C VAL A 89 -8.41 6.31 12.99
N GLN A 90 -8.89 5.55 13.98
CA GLN A 90 -8.46 5.74 15.35
C GLN A 90 -7.34 4.76 15.72
N TYR A 91 -6.40 5.21 16.51
CA TYR A 91 -5.32 4.38 17.01
C TYR A 91 -5.09 4.55 18.52
N VAL A 92 -6.13 5.00 19.23
CA VAL A 92 -6.07 5.12 20.69
C VAL A 92 -6.04 3.76 21.36
N GLN A 93 -6.75 2.80 20.79
CA GLN A 93 -6.79 1.42 21.31
C GLN A 93 -6.93 0.41 20.16
N PHE A 94 -6.63 -0.83 20.48
CA PHE A 94 -6.82 -1.94 19.56
C PHE A 94 -8.21 -2.57 19.73
N PRO A 95 -8.82 -3.07 18.64
CA PRO A 95 -8.31 -2.99 17.27
C PRO A 95 -8.40 -1.56 16.72
N ARG A 96 -7.49 -1.23 15.80
CA ARG A 96 -7.61 0.02 15.04
C ARG A 96 -8.82 -0.07 14.15
N THR A 97 -9.62 0.98 14.13
CA THR A 97 -10.86 0.98 13.36
C THR A 97 -10.92 2.19 12.44
N PHE A 98 -11.52 1.97 11.28
CA PHE A 98 -11.65 2.98 10.24
C PHE A 98 -13.08 3.47 10.13
N GLY A 99 -13.26 4.71 9.70
CA GLY A 99 -14.53 5.18 9.17
C GLY A 99 -14.87 4.46 7.86
N GLY A 100 -16.13 4.53 7.48
CA GLY A 100 -16.62 3.85 6.27
C GLY A 100 -16.16 4.45 4.96
N GLY A 101 -15.53 5.61 5.00
CA GLY A 101 -15.03 6.30 3.81
C GLY A 101 -15.99 7.37 3.28
N THR A 102 -15.41 8.35 2.61
CA THR A 102 -16.12 9.40 1.89
C THR A 102 -15.55 9.51 0.48
N LYS A 103 -16.37 9.24 -0.51
CA LYS A 103 -15.97 9.40 -1.90
C LYS A 103 -16.17 10.85 -2.33
N LEU A 104 -15.10 11.49 -2.77
CA LEU A 104 -15.14 12.87 -3.23
C LEU A 104 -15.05 12.89 -4.76
N GLU A 105 -16.12 13.35 -5.39
CA GLU A 105 -16.20 13.56 -6.83
C GLU A 105 -16.15 15.06 -7.11
N ILE A 106 -15.35 15.47 -8.08
CA ILE A 106 -15.26 16.86 -8.49
C ILE A 106 -16.38 17.15 -9.48
N LYS A 107 -17.24 18.12 -9.15
CA LYS A 107 -18.32 18.57 -10.00
C LYS A 107 -17.76 19.52 -11.07
N ARG A 108 -18.15 19.31 -12.29
CA ARG A 108 -17.73 20.16 -13.42
C ARG A 108 -18.89 20.38 -14.38
N THR A 109 -18.66 21.14 -15.43
CA THR A 109 -19.65 21.33 -16.51
C THR A 109 -19.88 20.01 -17.25
N VAL A 110 -21.08 19.87 -17.81
CA VAL A 110 -21.45 18.71 -18.62
C VAL A 110 -20.52 18.64 -19.85
N ALA A 111 -20.02 17.43 -20.12
CA ALA A 111 -19.21 17.15 -21.30
C ALA A 111 -19.74 15.89 -21.96
N ALA A 112 -20.09 16.01 -23.25
CA ALA A 112 -20.55 14.87 -24.02
C ALA A 112 -19.39 13.91 -24.33
N PRO A 113 -19.62 12.58 -24.35
CA PRO A 113 -18.61 11.65 -24.72
C PRO A 113 -18.26 11.70 -26.21
N SER A 114 -16.99 11.47 -26.52
CA SER A 114 -16.57 11.06 -27.86
C SER A 114 -16.71 9.57 -27.98
N VAL A 115 -17.38 9.07 -28.98
CA VAL A 115 -17.72 7.65 -29.08
C VAL A 115 -16.96 6.99 -30.22
N PHE A 116 -16.34 5.83 -29.93
CA PHE A 116 -15.57 5.06 -30.90
C PHE A 116 -15.97 3.59 -30.79
N ILE A 117 -16.07 2.93 -31.94
CA ILE A 117 -16.32 1.50 -31.99
C ILE A 117 -15.11 0.79 -32.61
N PHE A 118 -14.75 -0.38 -32.05
CA PHE A 118 -13.60 -1.18 -32.50
C PHE A 118 -14.04 -2.59 -32.82
N PRO A 119 -13.83 -3.05 -34.07
CA PRO A 119 -14.06 -4.45 -34.42
C PRO A 119 -13.07 -5.37 -33.70
N PRO A 120 -13.38 -6.67 -33.60
CA PRO A 120 -12.41 -7.64 -33.12
C PRO A 120 -11.16 -7.65 -34.00
N SER A 121 -10.00 -7.90 -33.40
CA SER A 121 -8.76 -8.10 -34.15
C SER A 121 -8.78 -9.44 -34.86
N ASP A 122 -8.10 -9.53 -36.00
CA ASP A 122 -7.93 -10.80 -36.72
C ASP A 122 -7.22 -11.83 -35.85
N GLU A 123 -6.28 -11.39 -35.03
CA GLU A 123 -5.57 -12.25 -34.08
C GLU A 123 -6.52 -12.91 -33.07
N GLN A 124 -7.44 -12.12 -32.47
CA GLN A 124 -8.43 -12.66 -31.55
C GLN A 124 -9.35 -13.66 -32.21
N LEU A 125 -9.80 -13.38 -33.45
CA LEU A 125 -10.69 -14.25 -34.17
C LEU A 125 -10.09 -15.64 -34.40
N LYS A 126 -8.76 -15.73 -34.52
CA LYS A 126 -8.06 -17.02 -34.61
C LYS A 126 -8.23 -17.85 -33.34
N SER A 127 -8.46 -17.25 -32.23
CA SER A 127 -8.66 -17.96 -30.96
C SER A 127 -10.09 -18.46 -30.73
N GLY A 128 -11.02 -18.10 -31.62
CA GLY A 128 -12.41 -18.54 -31.53
C GLY A 128 -13.35 -17.61 -30.80
N THR A 129 -12.88 -16.43 -30.39
CA THR A 129 -13.66 -15.41 -29.66
C THR A 129 -13.62 -14.08 -30.41
N ALA A 130 -14.70 -13.32 -30.31
CA ALA A 130 -14.81 -11.98 -30.87
C ALA A 130 -15.25 -10.99 -29.80
N SER A 131 -14.44 -9.97 -29.54
CA SER A 131 -14.78 -8.85 -28.66
C SER A 131 -14.95 -7.59 -29.48
N VAL A 132 -16.12 -6.99 -29.38
CA VAL A 132 -16.42 -5.69 -29.97
C VAL A 132 -16.42 -4.67 -28.85
N VAL A 133 -15.68 -3.58 -29.03
CA VAL A 133 -15.51 -2.59 -27.97
C VAL A 133 -16.08 -1.25 -28.39
N CYS A 134 -16.87 -0.64 -27.51
CA CYS A 134 -17.35 0.73 -27.64
C CYS A 134 -16.68 1.57 -26.56
N LEU A 135 -16.01 2.64 -26.98
CA LEU A 135 -15.32 3.57 -26.07
C LEU A 135 -16.09 4.88 -26.03
N LEU A 136 -16.42 5.30 -24.81
CA LEU A 136 -16.95 6.63 -24.53
C LEU A 136 -15.85 7.42 -23.83
N ASN A 137 -15.38 8.48 -24.43
CA ASN A 137 -14.19 9.17 -23.94
C ASN A 137 -14.50 10.56 -23.43
N ASN A 138 -13.96 10.88 -22.25
CA ASN A 138 -13.94 12.23 -21.65
C ASN A 138 -15.31 12.86 -21.50
N PHE A 139 -16.20 12.25 -20.72
CA PHE A 139 -17.55 12.75 -20.48
C PHE A 139 -17.80 13.06 -19.00
N TYR A 140 -18.80 13.88 -18.75
CA TYR A 140 -19.31 14.20 -17.42
C TYR A 140 -20.79 14.61 -17.52
N PRO A 141 -21.68 14.19 -16.62
CA PRO A 141 -21.48 13.33 -15.47
C PRO A 141 -21.26 11.85 -15.83
N ARG A 142 -21.01 11.03 -14.82
CA ARG A 142 -20.66 9.60 -14.97
C ARG A 142 -21.76 8.76 -15.60
N GLU A 143 -23.03 9.12 -15.37
CA GLU A 143 -24.18 8.36 -15.84
C GLU A 143 -24.23 8.38 -17.37
N ALA A 144 -24.14 7.23 -17.96
CA ALA A 144 -24.20 7.00 -19.41
C ALA A 144 -24.85 5.66 -19.68
N LYS A 145 -25.57 5.57 -20.79
CA LYS A 145 -26.21 4.33 -21.21
C LYS A 145 -25.64 3.90 -22.54
N VAL A 146 -25.16 2.67 -22.60
CA VAL A 146 -24.64 2.05 -23.82
C VAL A 146 -25.51 0.84 -24.16
N GLN A 147 -26.04 0.83 -25.37
CA GLN A 147 -26.81 -0.31 -25.88
C GLN A 147 -26.13 -0.87 -27.13
N TRP A 148 -26.01 -2.19 -27.15
CA TRP A 148 -25.48 -2.90 -28.31
C TRP A 148 -26.59 -3.38 -29.20
N LYS A 149 -26.42 -3.18 -30.52
CA LYS A 149 -27.31 -3.70 -31.54
C LYS A 149 -26.51 -4.48 -32.58
N VAL A 150 -26.95 -5.68 -32.85
CA VAL A 150 -26.36 -6.56 -33.87
C VAL A 150 -27.43 -6.81 -34.93
N ASP A 151 -27.18 -6.39 -36.17
CA ASP A 151 -28.18 -6.39 -37.22
C ASP A 151 -29.51 -5.77 -36.76
N ASN A 152 -29.41 -4.67 -36.02
CA ASN A 152 -30.50 -3.91 -35.43
C ASN A 152 -31.24 -4.61 -34.27
N ALA A 153 -30.78 -5.77 -33.81
CA ALA A 153 -31.34 -6.45 -32.66
C ALA A 153 -30.64 -6.02 -31.39
N LEU A 154 -31.42 -5.53 -30.41
CA LEU A 154 -30.89 -5.14 -29.11
C LEU A 154 -30.30 -6.33 -28.35
N GLN A 155 -29.06 -6.20 -27.91
CA GLN A 155 -28.36 -7.24 -27.17
C GLN A 155 -28.60 -7.12 -25.66
N SER A 156 -28.58 -8.25 -24.96
CA SER A 156 -28.75 -8.30 -23.52
C SER A 156 -27.94 -9.47 -22.94
N GLY A 157 -27.23 -9.22 -21.86
CA GLY A 157 -26.53 -10.24 -21.09
C GLY A 157 -25.16 -10.68 -21.63
N ASN A 158 -24.69 -10.12 -22.72
CA ASN A 158 -23.42 -10.47 -23.36
C ASN A 158 -22.40 -9.33 -23.43
N SER A 159 -22.59 -8.28 -22.64
CA SER A 159 -21.69 -7.15 -22.58
C SER A 159 -21.29 -6.83 -21.15
N GLN A 160 -20.11 -6.28 -21.01
CA GLN A 160 -19.57 -5.79 -19.72
C GLN A 160 -19.03 -4.38 -19.88
N GLU A 161 -19.24 -3.57 -18.87
CA GLU A 161 -18.76 -2.19 -18.83
C GLU A 161 -17.65 -2.04 -17.80
N SER A 162 -16.70 -1.15 -18.12
CA SER A 162 -15.70 -0.69 -17.19
C SER A 162 -15.61 0.83 -17.30
N VAL A 163 -15.62 1.51 -16.16
CA VAL A 163 -15.56 2.97 -16.09
C VAL A 163 -14.27 3.38 -15.42
N THR A 164 -13.57 4.36 -15.99
CA THR A 164 -12.38 4.91 -15.33
C THR A 164 -12.79 5.71 -14.10
N GLU A 165 -11.83 5.94 -13.23
CA GLU A 165 -11.99 6.95 -12.21
C GLU A 165 -11.93 8.35 -12.86
N GLN A 166 -12.39 9.33 -12.10
CA GLN A 166 -12.40 10.71 -12.57
C GLN A 166 -11.00 11.20 -12.89
N ASP A 167 -10.80 11.79 -14.05
CA ASP A 167 -9.49 12.26 -14.50
C ASP A 167 -8.97 13.37 -13.59
N SER A 168 -7.69 13.31 -13.22
CA SER A 168 -7.09 14.28 -12.32
C SER A 168 -6.90 15.67 -12.91
N LYS A 169 -6.97 15.80 -14.23
CA LYS A 169 -6.74 17.08 -14.92
C LYS A 169 -8.04 17.74 -15.37
N ASP A 170 -8.94 16.98 -16.00
CA ASP A 170 -10.17 17.54 -16.57
C ASP A 170 -11.44 17.08 -15.85
N SER A 171 -11.33 16.22 -14.87
CA SER A 171 -12.44 15.71 -14.04
C SER A 171 -13.51 14.94 -14.84
N THR A 172 -13.15 14.37 -15.97
CA THR A 172 -14.04 13.56 -16.79
C THR A 172 -13.90 12.08 -16.53
N TYR A 173 -14.84 11.31 -17.06
CA TYR A 173 -14.83 9.85 -17.03
C TYR A 173 -14.66 9.31 -18.44
N SER A 174 -14.19 8.09 -18.56
CA SER A 174 -14.21 7.32 -19.80
C SER A 174 -14.76 5.93 -19.48
N LEU A 175 -15.46 5.34 -20.44
CA LEU A 175 -16.13 4.06 -20.28
C LEU A 175 -15.86 3.20 -21.50
N SER A 176 -15.59 1.91 -21.24
CA SER A 176 -15.57 0.90 -22.29
C SER A 176 -16.72 -0.09 -22.07
N SER A 177 -17.43 -0.42 -23.13
CA SER A 177 -18.38 -1.52 -23.15
C SER A 177 -17.88 -2.57 -24.12
N THR A 178 -17.80 -3.81 -23.68
CA THR A 178 -17.29 -4.92 -24.47
C THR A 178 -18.39 -5.95 -24.70
N LEU A 179 -18.73 -6.13 -25.96
CA LEU A 179 -19.64 -7.19 -26.40
C LEU A 179 -18.81 -8.41 -26.77
N THR A 180 -19.06 -9.54 -26.10
CA THR A 180 -18.30 -10.77 -26.33
C THR A 180 -19.18 -11.81 -27.00
N LEU A 181 -18.73 -12.32 -28.12
CA LEU A 181 -19.40 -13.36 -28.92
C LEU A 181 -18.39 -14.47 -29.27
N SER A 182 -18.91 -15.66 -29.56
CA SER A 182 -18.10 -16.67 -30.25
C SER A 182 -17.78 -16.19 -31.66
N LYS A 183 -16.68 -16.68 -32.24
CA LYS A 183 -16.34 -16.42 -33.65
C LYS A 183 -17.50 -16.78 -34.57
N ALA A 184 -18.12 -17.96 -34.32
CA ALA A 184 -19.23 -18.44 -35.08
C ALA A 184 -20.43 -17.47 -35.09
N ASP A 185 -20.82 -17.00 -33.93
CA ASP A 185 -21.91 -16.03 -33.80
C ASP A 185 -21.56 -14.68 -34.42
N TYR A 186 -20.31 -14.24 -34.24
CA TYR A 186 -19.85 -13.00 -34.84
C TYR A 186 -19.96 -13.04 -36.38
N GLU A 187 -19.60 -14.14 -36.99
CA GLU A 187 -19.62 -14.30 -38.46
C GLU A 187 -21.03 -14.45 -39.07
N LYS A 188 -22.05 -14.65 -38.21
CA LYS A 188 -23.45 -14.74 -38.65
C LYS A 188 -24.14 -13.40 -38.90
N HIS A 189 -23.51 -12.32 -38.48
CA HIS A 189 -24.11 -10.98 -38.52
C HIS A 189 -23.20 -9.97 -39.22
N LYS A 190 -23.80 -8.92 -39.73
CA LYS A 190 -23.07 -7.93 -40.53
C LYS A 190 -22.86 -6.61 -39.78
N VAL A 191 -23.90 -6.03 -39.23
CA VAL A 191 -23.87 -4.66 -38.68
C VAL A 191 -23.73 -4.74 -37.15
N TYR A 192 -22.67 -4.18 -36.63
CA TYR A 192 -22.41 -4.06 -35.19
C TYR A 192 -22.46 -2.58 -34.82
N ALA A 193 -23.31 -2.23 -33.86
CA ALA A 193 -23.52 -0.85 -33.45
C ALA A 193 -23.59 -0.70 -31.94
N CYS A 194 -23.01 0.37 -31.41
CA CYS A 194 -23.26 0.82 -30.04
C CYS A 194 -23.99 2.16 -30.09
N GLU A 195 -25.05 2.26 -29.28
CA GLU A 195 -25.85 3.46 -29.14
C GLU A 195 -25.63 4.05 -27.76
N VAL A 196 -25.22 5.31 -27.69
CA VAL A 196 -24.85 5.98 -26.46
C VAL A 196 -25.82 7.09 -26.12
N THR A 197 -26.36 7.07 -24.93
CA THR A 197 -27.21 8.11 -24.36
C THR A 197 -26.46 8.77 -23.20
N HIS A 198 -26.39 10.11 -23.25
CA HIS A 198 -25.73 10.87 -22.19
C HIS A 198 -26.35 12.27 -22.13
N GLN A 199 -26.32 12.87 -20.94
CA GLN A 199 -26.90 14.20 -20.71
C GLN A 199 -26.34 15.29 -21.65
N GLY A 200 -25.05 15.16 -22.01
CA GLY A 200 -24.40 16.13 -22.93
C GLY A 200 -24.72 15.92 -24.38
N LEU A 201 -25.47 14.88 -24.74
CA LEU A 201 -25.89 14.61 -26.11
C LEU A 201 -27.35 14.97 -26.28
N SER A 202 -27.66 15.80 -27.30
CA SER A 202 -29.03 16.21 -27.58
C SER A 202 -29.88 15.04 -28.06
N SER A 203 -29.27 14.05 -28.70
CA SER A 203 -29.89 12.80 -29.13
C SER A 203 -28.84 11.66 -29.03
N PRO A 204 -29.29 10.40 -28.92
CA PRO A 204 -28.34 9.27 -28.83
C PRO A 204 -27.39 9.22 -30.02
N VAL A 205 -26.10 8.92 -29.75
CA VAL A 205 -25.07 8.78 -30.79
C VAL A 205 -24.88 7.29 -31.05
N THR A 206 -24.91 6.91 -32.33
CA THR A 206 -24.67 5.53 -32.75
C THR A 206 -23.37 5.45 -33.55
N LYS A 207 -22.47 4.55 -33.16
CA LYS A 207 -21.29 4.18 -33.94
C LYS A 207 -21.44 2.75 -34.38
N SER A 208 -21.11 2.46 -35.63
CA SER A 208 -21.29 1.14 -36.21
C SER A 208 -20.20 0.79 -37.21
N PHE A 209 -20.05 -0.50 -37.47
CA PHE A 209 -19.25 -0.99 -38.58
C PHE A 209 -19.96 -2.19 -39.22
N ASN A 210 -19.63 -2.45 -40.46
CA ASN A 210 -20.02 -3.66 -41.16
C ASN A 210 -18.86 -4.65 -41.10
N ARG A 211 -19.14 -5.86 -40.63
CA ARG A 211 -18.11 -6.91 -40.54
C ARG A 211 -17.50 -7.18 -41.94
N GLY A 212 -16.15 -7.18 -41.95
CA GLY A 212 -15.42 -7.43 -43.19
C GLY A 212 -15.22 -6.24 -44.11
N GLU A 213 -15.79 -5.09 -43.79
CA GLU A 213 -15.55 -3.85 -44.58
C GLU A 213 -14.48 -3.01 -43.89
N CYS A 214 -13.38 -2.71 -44.56
CA CYS A 214 -12.47 -1.69 -44.14
C CYS A 214 -13.11 -0.33 -44.36
N GLY A 215 -13.78 0.22 -43.32
CA GLY A 215 -14.28 1.57 -43.31
C GLY A 215 -13.14 2.56 -43.35
N GLY A 216 -12.88 3.16 -44.51
CA GLY A 216 -11.90 4.21 -44.61
C GLY A 216 -12.29 5.39 -43.73
N GLY A 217 -11.39 5.85 -42.85
CA GLY A 217 -11.53 7.14 -42.22
C GLY A 217 -11.46 7.20 -40.72
N GLY A 218 -10.81 6.26 -40.12
CA GLY A 218 -10.42 6.47 -38.74
C GLY A 218 -9.00 7.02 -38.69
N SER A 219 -8.81 8.32 -38.67
CA SER A 219 -7.53 8.90 -38.31
C SER A 219 -7.35 8.62 -36.83
N GLY A 220 -6.57 7.58 -36.54
CA GLY A 220 -6.09 7.35 -35.19
C GLY A 220 -5.22 8.51 -34.77
N GLY A 221 -5.76 9.45 -34.07
CA GLY A 221 -4.96 10.37 -33.31
C GLY A 221 -4.25 9.61 -32.22
N GLY A 222 -2.99 9.30 -32.42
CA GLY A 222 -2.16 8.78 -31.37
C GLY A 222 -2.01 9.82 -30.29
N GLY A 223 -2.88 9.75 -29.32
CA GLY A 223 -2.66 10.42 -28.07
C GLY A 223 -1.62 9.62 -27.32
N SER A 224 -0.34 9.95 -27.49
CA SER A 224 0.67 9.51 -26.58
C SER A 224 0.34 10.15 -25.24
N GLY A 225 -0.32 9.43 -24.38
CA GLY A 225 -0.38 9.81 -23.01
C GLY A 225 1.02 9.76 -22.44
N GLY A 226 1.71 10.86 -22.51
CA GLY A 226 2.92 11.04 -21.78
C GLY A 226 2.61 10.88 -20.31
N GLY A 227 3.02 9.79 -19.71
CA GLY A 227 3.02 9.67 -18.29
C GLY A 227 3.89 10.75 -17.70
N GLY A 228 3.32 11.87 -17.39
CA GLY A 228 3.97 12.88 -16.61
C GLY A 228 4.07 12.40 -15.20
N SER A 229 5.17 11.77 -14.85
CA SER A 229 5.54 11.65 -13.45
C SER A 229 5.98 13.04 -13.00
N GLY A 230 5.04 13.91 -12.79
CA GLY A 230 5.27 15.20 -12.19
C GLY A 230 5.17 15.10 -10.69
N GLY A 231 6.03 14.39 -10.06
CA GLY A 231 6.06 14.40 -8.62
C GLY A 231 7.47 14.68 -8.16
N GLY A 232 7.86 15.91 -8.05
CA GLY A 232 9.06 16.29 -7.33
C GLY A 232 8.90 16.09 -5.83
N GLY A 233 8.50 14.91 -5.38
CA GLY A 233 8.67 14.51 -4.00
C GLY A 233 10.00 13.78 -3.91
N SER A 234 10.95 14.31 -3.14
CA SER A 234 12.17 13.60 -2.83
C SER A 234 11.81 12.27 -2.20
N GLU A 235 12.32 11.17 -2.76
CA GLU A 235 12.13 9.86 -2.19
C GLU A 235 12.66 9.81 -0.76
N VAL A 236 11.99 9.08 0.11
CA VAL A 236 12.49 8.77 1.43
C VAL A 236 13.76 7.96 1.28
N GLN A 237 14.84 8.45 1.89
CA GLN A 237 16.11 7.75 1.94
C GLN A 237 16.59 7.62 3.37
N LEU A 238 17.08 6.45 3.70
CA LEU A 238 17.67 6.13 4.99
C LEU A 238 19.02 5.45 4.70
N VAL A 239 20.10 6.04 5.14
CA VAL A 239 21.45 5.53 4.86
C VAL A 239 22.17 5.28 6.18
N GLU A 240 22.40 4.01 6.50
CA GLU A 240 23.13 3.59 7.69
C GLU A 240 24.63 3.63 7.46
N SER A 241 25.36 3.87 8.53
CA SER A 241 26.82 3.79 8.59
C SER A 241 27.29 3.46 9.99
N GLY A 242 28.57 3.15 10.14
CA GLY A 242 29.20 2.88 11.43
C GLY A 242 29.33 1.41 11.79
N GLY A 243 28.82 0.51 10.95
CA GLY A 243 29.02 -0.93 11.14
C GLY A 243 30.47 -1.36 10.89
N GLY A 244 30.83 -2.53 11.36
CA GLY A 244 32.15 -3.09 11.17
C GLY A 244 32.39 -4.26 12.09
N LEU A 245 33.63 -4.70 12.10
CA LEU A 245 34.11 -5.78 12.97
C LEU A 245 34.53 -5.21 14.32
N VAL A 246 34.08 -5.81 15.40
CA VAL A 246 34.40 -5.40 16.76
C VAL A 246 34.58 -6.64 17.64
N GLN A 247 35.43 -6.54 18.65
CA GLN A 247 35.61 -7.63 19.63
C GLN A 247 34.49 -7.63 20.64
N PRO A 248 34.18 -8.82 21.23
CA PRO A 248 33.23 -8.91 22.35
C PRO A 248 33.61 -7.95 23.48
N GLY A 249 32.59 -7.28 24.03
CA GLY A 249 32.78 -6.23 25.03
C GLY A 249 33.07 -4.86 24.46
N GLY A 250 33.31 -4.76 23.17
CA GLY A 250 33.59 -3.49 22.49
C GLY A 250 32.33 -2.65 22.24
N SER A 251 32.52 -1.51 21.60
CA SER A 251 31.47 -0.54 21.32
C SER A 251 31.48 -0.11 19.84
N LEU A 252 30.31 0.17 19.31
CA LEU A 252 30.11 0.79 18.02
C LEU A 252 28.97 1.81 18.11
N ARG A 253 29.02 2.82 17.26
CA ARG A 253 27.93 3.76 17.09
C ARG A 253 27.43 3.70 15.65
N LEU A 254 26.18 3.34 15.47
CA LEU A 254 25.53 3.36 14.17
C LEU A 254 24.87 4.70 13.96
N SER A 255 24.90 5.18 12.72
CA SER A 255 24.21 6.39 12.29
C SER A 255 23.29 6.08 11.14
N CYS A 256 22.17 6.78 11.06
CA CYS A 256 21.25 6.71 9.95
C CYS A 256 20.94 8.14 9.49
N ALA A 257 21.43 8.49 8.32
CA ALA A 257 21.13 9.78 7.70
C ALA A 257 19.80 9.67 6.94
N ALA A 258 18.84 10.52 7.29
CA ALA A 258 17.51 10.50 6.74
C ALA A 258 17.27 11.70 5.82
N SER A 259 16.54 11.48 4.74
CA SER A 259 16.11 12.54 3.83
C SER A 259 14.79 12.19 3.15
N GLY A 260 14.12 13.17 2.57
CA GLY A 260 12.90 12.98 1.81
C GLY A 260 11.61 13.02 2.63
N PHE A 261 11.71 13.36 3.92
CA PHE A 261 10.54 13.52 4.81
C PHE A 261 10.87 14.48 5.95
N THR A 262 9.86 15.00 6.63
CA THR A 262 10.07 15.86 7.79
C THR A 262 10.45 15.00 8.99
N PHE A 263 11.75 14.91 9.24
CA PHE A 263 12.35 14.02 10.24
C PHE A 263 11.73 14.19 11.63
N THR A 264 11.42 15.41 12.02
CA THR A 264 10.88 15.73 13.35
C THR A 264 9.46 15.22 13.57
N ASN A 265 8.75 14.80 12.50
CA ASN A 265 7.37 14.31 12.60
C ASN A 265 7.28 12.81 12.86
N TYR A 266 8.39 12.08 12.76
CA TYR A 266 8.37 10.63 12.80
C TYR A 266 9.21 10.05 13.93
N GLY A 267 8.62 9.08 14.62
CA GLY A 267 9.39 8.12 15.39
C GLY A 267 10.15 7.20 14.45
N LEU A 268 11.26 6.66 14.90
CA LEU A 268 12.11 5.80 14.09
C LEU A 268 12.49 4.55 14.87
N HIS A 269 12.88 3.51 14.14
CA HIS A 269 13.22 2.22 14.72
C HIS A 269 14.57 1.72 14.21
N TRP A 270 15.19 0.86 15.01
CA TRP A 270 16.25 -0.03 14.57
C TRP A 270 15.75 -1.46 14.58
N VAL A 271 15.97 -2.16 13.48
CA VAL A 271 15.64 -3.58 13.31
C VAL A 271 16.91 -4.27 12.85
N ARG A 272 17.19 -5.47 13.39
CA ARG A 272 18.37 -6.23 13.00
C ARG A 272 18.01 -7.60 12.45
N GLN A 273 18.94 -8.15 11.70
CA GLN A 273 18.83 -9.49 11.15
C GLN A 273 20.17 -10.20 11.23
N ALA A 274 20.26 -11.19 12.09
CA ALA A 274 21.45 -12.04 12.18
C ALA A 274 21.61 -12.87 10.90
N PRO A 275 22.84 -13.23 10.51
CA PRO A 275 23.06 -14.00 9.28
C PRO A 275 22.24 -15.28 9.25
N GLY A 276 21.43 -15.45 8.19
CA GLY A 276 20.57 -16.61 8.01
C GLY A 276 19.39 -16.70 8.97
N LYS A 277 19.10 -15.64 9.71
CA LYS A 277 18.00 -15.58 10.68
C LYS A 277 16.93 -14.58 10.25
N GLY A 278 15.86 -14.50 11.04
CA GLY A 278 14.75 -13.59 10.79
C GLY A 278 15.01 -12.17 11.29
N LEU A 279 14.01 -11.33 11.08
CA LEU A 279 14.04 -9.94 11.51
C LEU A 279 13.72 -9.82 13.00
N GLU A 280 14.38 -8.90 13.67
CA GLU A 280 14.26 -8.69 15.10
C GLU A 280 14.26 -7.21 15.42
N TRP A 281 13.15 -6.71 15.99
CA TRP A 281 13.07 -5.32 16.44
C TRP A 281 14.06 -5.08 17.60
N VAL A 282 14.77 -3.97 17.57
CA VAL A 282 15.80 -3.63 18.55
C VAL A 282 15.38 -2.47 19.44
N SER A 283 14.99 -1.35 18.85
CA SER A 283 14.75 -0.12 19.59
C SER A 283 13.89 0.86 18.82
N SER A 284 13.18 1.72 19.53
CA SER A 284 12.35 2.79 18.96
C SER A 284 12.55 4.09 19.71
N ILE A 285 12.41 5.21 19.01
CA ILE A 285 12.50 6.54 19.57
C ILE A 285 11.36 7.42 19.04
N SER A 286 10.77 8.22 19.94
CA SER A 286 9.72 9.18 19.56
C SER A 286 10.27 10.34 18.74
N PRO A 287 9.41 11.12 18.06
CA PRO A 287 9.85 12.26 17.24
C PRO A 287 10.74 13.26 17.97
N SER A 288 10.42 13.60 19.21
CA SER A 288 11.21 14.54 20.03
C SER A 288 12.44 13.88 20.68
N GLY A 289 12.49 12.55 20.70
CA GLY A 289 13.53 11.81 21.42
C GLY A 289 13.22 11.56 22.89
N GLY A 290 12.07 12.03 23.38
CA GLY A 290 11.71 11.92 24.79
C GLY A 290 11.26 10.55 25.26
N VAL A 291 10.82 9.70 24.34
CA VAL A 291 10.37 8.34 24.64
C VAL A 291 11.22 7.36 23.86
N THR A 292 11.78 6.37 24.55
CA THR A 292 12.58 5.30 23.92
C THR A 292 12.12 3.95 24.42
N TYR A 293 12.19 2.96 23.54
CA TYR A 293 11.90 1.57 23.86
C TYR A 293 13.03 0.69 23.37
N TYR A 294 13.32 -0.36 24.14
CA TYR A 294 14.39 -1.31 23.84
C TYR A 294 13.89 -2.73 23.99
N ARG A 295 14.39 -3.60 23.13
CA ARG A 295 14.25 -5.03 23.36
C ARG A 295 15.02 -5.42 24.64
N ASP A 296 14.53 -6.41 25.38
CA ASP A 296 15.10 -6.76 26.69
C ASP A 296 16.58 -7.15 26.62
N SER A 297 16.99 -7.87 25.59
CA SER A 297 18.38 -8.32 25.44
C SER A 297 19.41 -7.21 25.24
N VAL A 298 18.96 -6.00 24.89
CA VAL A 298 19.87 -4.86 24.66
C VAL A 298 19.73 -3.75 25.70
N LYS A 299 18.78 -3.84 26.61
CA LYS A 299 18.61 -2.86 27.68
C LYS A 299 19.89 -2.70 28.50
N GLY A 300 20.26 -1.44 28.78
CA GLY A 300 21.47 -1.12 29.53
C GLY A 300 22.75 -1.17 28.71
N ARG A 301 22.72 -1.73 27.50
CA ARG A 301 23.89 -1.81 26.61
C ARG A 301 23.76 -0.90 25.41
N PHE A 302 22.56 -0.79 24.85
CA PHE A 302 22.28 0.03 23.67
C PHE A 302 21.53 1.29 24.05
N THR A 303 21.81 2.39 23.36
CA THR A 303 21.13 3.67 23.52
C THR A 303 20.75 4.21 22.15
N ILE A 304 19.46 4.40 21.93
CA ILE A 304 18.93 5.05 20.74
C ILE A 304 18.86 6.57 21.01
N SER A 305 19.25 7.36 20.04
CA SER A 305 19.16 8.82 20.11
C SER A 305 18.96 9.38 18.72
N ARG A 306 18.62 10.67 18.65
CA ARG A 306 18.43 11.36 17.39
C ARG A 306 18.90 12.81 17.50
N ASP A 307 19.39 13.34 16.39
CA ASP A 307 19.69 14.76 16.22
C ASP A 307 18.77 15.33 15.15
N ASN A 308 17.74 16.02 15.60
CA ASN A 308 16.72 16.57 14.72
C ASN A 308 17.25 17.73 13.85
N SER A 309 18.34 18.36 14.25
CA SER A 309 18.98 19.41 13.44
C SER A 309 19.81 18.84 12.27
N LYS A 310 20.24 17.57 12.38
CA LYS A 310 21.04 16.88 11.36
C LYS A 310 20.27 15.80 10.64
N ASN A 311 18.99 15.61 10.94
CA ASN A 311 18.17 14.51 10.40
C ASN A 311 18.87 13.15 10.52
N THR A 312 19.42 12.88 11.69
CA THR A 312 20.22 11.66 11.92
C THR A 312 19.71 10.91 13.13
N LEU A 313 19.58 9.59 12.97
CA LEU A 313 19.26 8.63 14.02
C LEU A 313 20.54 7.90 14.40
N TYR A 314 20.70 7.62 15.70
CA TYR A 314 21.88 6.92 16.21
C TYR A 314 21.50 5.71 17.03
N LEU A 315 22.39 4.72 17.02
CA LEU A 315 22.35 3.60 17.97
C LEU A 315 23.76 3.42 18.54
N GLN A 316 23.92 3.78 19.81
CA GLN A 316 25.15 3.52 20.54
C GLN A 316 25.07 2.11 21.11
N MET A 317 26.00 1.27 20.72
CA MET A 317 26.04 -0.13 21.15
C MET A 317 27.28 -0.35 22.00
N ASN A 318 27.09 -0.68 23.27
CA ASN A 318 28.17 -0.97 24.22
C ASN A 318 28.08 -2.43 24.67
N SER A 319 29.19 -2.93 25.21
CA SER A 319 29.24 -4.30 25.74
C SER A 319 28.74 -5.32 24.73
N LEU A 320 29.21 -5.20 23.49
CA LEU A 320 28.75 -6.04 22.37
C LEU A 320 29.06 -7.51 22.60
N ARG A 321 28.11 -8.35 22.20
CA ARG A 321 28.15 -9.80 22.33
C ARG A 321 28.11 -10.45 20.95
N ALA A 322 28.54 -11.71 20.87
CA ALA A 322 28.48 -12.45 19.61
C ALA A 322 27.06 -12.49 19.00
N GLU A 323 26.04 -12.60 19.86
CA GLU A 323 24.63 -12.61 19.41
C GLU A 323 24.15 -11.26 18.86
N ASP A 324 24.91 -10.19 19.04
CA ASP A 324 24.58 -8.89 18.42
C ASP A 324 25.04 -8.79 16.96
N THR A 325 25.77 -9.80 16.47
CA THR A 325 26.18 -9.88 15.06
C THR A 325 24.95 -9.92 14.16
N ALA A 326 24.78 -8.90 13.34
CA ALA A 326 23.61 -8.76 12.48
C ALA A 326 23.80 -7.62 11.47
N VAL A 327 22.96 -7.60 10.45
CA VAL A 327 22.70 -6.41 9.67
C VAL A 327 21.69 -5.56 10.44
N TYR A 328 22.02 -4.29 10.66
CA TYR A 328 21.15 -3.35 11.37
C TYR A 328 20.51 -2.41 10.37
N TYR A 329 19.19 -2.37 10.38
CA TYR A 329 18.39 -1.52 9.51
C TYR A 329 17.79 -0.36 10.28
N CYS A 330 17.92 0.82 9.74
CA CYS A 330 17.17 2.01 10.10
C CYS A 330 15.79 1.90 9.46
N ALA A 331 14.74 2.17 10.20
CA ALA A 331 13.39 1.88 9.75
C ALA A 331 12.45 3.04 10.08
N LYS A 332 11.71 3.49 9.06
CA LYS A 332 10.70 4.54 9.20
C LYS A 332 9.32 3.91 9.13
N PRO A 333 8.46 4.14 10.15
CA PRO A 333 7.11 3.63 10.14
C PRO A 333 6.24 4.31 9.07
N PHE A 334 5.09 3.71 8.80
CA PHE A 334 4.10 4.26 7.87
C PHE A 334 3.49 5.57 8.41
N LEU A 335 3.19 5.62 9.73
CA LEU A 335 2.67 6.80 10.43
C LEU A 335 3.71 7.35 11.41
N GLY A 336 3.53 8.60 11.83
CA GLY A 336 4.52 9.34 12.60
C GLY A 336 4.96 8.72 13.92
N TRP A 337 4.05 8.35 14.83
CA TRP A 337 4.38 7.74 16.12
C TRP A 337 3.12 7.22 16.82
N GLY A 338 3.34 6.15 17.59
CA GLY A 338 2.36 5.67 18.57
C GLY A 338 1.29 4.75 18.02
N GLY A 339 1.22 4.57 16.72
CA GLY A 339 0.09 3.88 16.15
C GLY A 339 0.42 2.64 15.35
N ALA A 340 1.04 2.79 14.23
CA ALA A 340 1.33 1.70 13.31
C ALA A 340 2.83 1.53 13.19
N ASN A 341 3.36 0.48 13.79
CA ASN A 341 4.79 0.17 13.73
C ASN A 341 5.14 -0.67 12.50
N TRP A 342 4.31 -0.58 11.44
CA TRP A 342 4.68 -1.15 10.16
C TRP A 342 5.73 -0.27 9.52
N ILE A 343 6.74 -0.92 8.99
CA ILE A 343 7.89 -0.21 8.47
C ILE A 343 7.71 -0.04 6.97
N ALA A 344 7.41 1.19 6.57
CA ALA A 344 7.19 1.53 5.18
C ALA A 344 8.49 1.76 4.41
N HIS A 345 9.54 2.23 5.11
CA HIS A 345 10.84 2.50 4.49
C HIS A 345 11.96 1.92 5.33
N TRP A 346 12.87 1.23 4.65
CA TRP A 346 14.04 0.59 5.24
C TRP A 346 15.31 1.17 4.63
N GLY A 347 16.34 1.36 5.44
CA GLY A 347 17.68 1.59 4.90
C GLY A 347 18.24 0.31 4.26
N GLN A 348 19.40 0.43 3.63
CA GLN A 348 20.07 -0.73 3.03
C GLN A 348 20.71 -1.66 4.06
N GLY A 349 20.86 -1.20 5.29
CA GLY A 349 21.47 -1.94 6.37
C GLY A 349 22.98 -1.73 6.49
N THR A 350 23.50 -1.91 7.70
CA THR A 350 24.93 -1.89 7.97
C THR A 350 25.30 -3.13 8.79
N LEU A 351 26.35 -3.84 8.38
CA LEU A 351 26.74 -5.10 9.04
C LEU A 351 27.59 -4.82 10.27
N VAL A 352 27.19 -5.38 11.39
CA VAL A 352 27.97 -5.43 12.64
C VAL A 352 28.37 -6.86 12.89
N THR A 353 29.68 -7.11 13.00
CA THR A 353 30.22 -8.43 13.30
C THR A 353 30.98 -8.36 14.62
N VAL A 354 30.55 -9.15 15.60
CA VAL A 354 31.20 -9.26 16.90
C VAL A 354 31.91 -10.59 16.97
N SER A 355 33.24 -10.58 16.91
CA SER A 355 34.06 -11.79 16.86
C SER A 355 35.39 -11.55 17.52
N SER A 356 35.89 -12.54 18.17
CA SER A 356 37.18 -12.49 18.87
C SER A 356 38.43 -12.49 17.98
N GLY A 357 38.26 -12.47 16.63
CA GLY A 357 39.37 -12.20 15.72
C GLY A 357 40.45 -13.23 15.62
N GLY A 358 40.30 -14.38 16.20
CA GLY A 358 41.26 -15.49 16.07
C GLY A 358 40.70 -16.59 15.21
N GLY A 359 41.44 -17.00 14.18
CA GLY A 359 41.07 -18.14 13.35
C GLY A 359 40.92 -19.41 14.13
N GLY A 360 39.84 -19.55 14.88
CA GLY A 360 39.38 -20.76 15.45
C GLY A 360 38.15 -21.19 14.71
N SER A 361 38.19 -22.35 14.09
CA SER A 361 37.01 -23.05 13.70
C SER A 361 36.15 -23.21 14.95
N GLY A 362 35.27 -22.26 15.20
CA GLY A 362 34.28 -22.35 16.23
C GLY A 362 33.39 -23.51 15.89
N GLY A 363 33.58 -24.57 16.63
CA GLY A 363 32.63 -25.65 16.61
C GLY A 363 31.24 -25.06 16.79
N GLY A 364 30.34 -25.45 15.90
CA GLY A 364 28.96 -25.08 15.95
C GLY A 364 28.40 -25.39 17.34
N GLY A 365 28.49 -24.45 18.22
CA GLY A 365 27.63 -24.44 19.37
C GLY A 365 26.25 -24.17 18.82
N SER A 366 25.43 -25.20 18.76
CA SER A 366 24.01 -25.03 18.77
C SER A 366 23.70 -24.28 20.06
N GLY A 367 23.80 -22.96 19.98
CA GLY A 367 23.23 -22.08 20.95
C GLY A 367 21.75 -22.36 20.92
N GLY A 368 21.33 -23.20 21.84
CA GLY A 368 19.93 -23.27 22.12
C GLY A 368 19.48 -21.86 22.34
N GLY A 369 18.52 -21.44 21.54
CA GLY A 369 17.95 -20.14 21.67
C GLY A 369 17.47 -20.00 23.07
N GLY A 370 18.26 -19.35 23.89
CA GLY A 370 17.80 -18.87 25.15
C GLY A 370 16.70 -17.90 24.83
N SER A 371 15.46 -18.35 24.87
CA SER A 371 14.36 -17.50 25.07
C SER A 371 14.63 -16.78 26.37
N GLY A 372 15.31 -15.65 26.29
CA GLY A 372 15.34 -14.72 27.38
C GLY A 372 13.92 -14.29 27.62
N GLY A 373 13.23 -15.06 28.44
CA GLY A 373 11.83 -14.87 28.62
C GLY A 373 11.52 -13.63 29.37
N GLY A 374 11.16 -12.57 28.68
CA GLY A 374 10.13 -11.71 29.18
C GLY A 374 8.83 -12.34 28.72
N GLY A 375 8.11 -13.02 29.60
CA GLY A 375 6.99 -13.90 29.30
C GLY A 375 5.76 -13.26 28.72
N SER A 376 5.85 -12.16 27.96
CA SER A 376 4.70 -11.49 27.41
C SER A 376 4.82 -11.09 25.94
N ASP A 377 5.93 -11.38 25.26
CA ASP A 377 6.10 -11.06 23.87
C ASP A 377 5.21 -11.96 23.02
N ILE A 378 4.51 -11.32 22.07
CA ILE A 378 3.69 -12.07 21.12
C ILE A 378 4.60 -12.81 20.16
N GLN A 379 4.45 -14.12 20.09
CA GLN A 379 5.21 -14.93 19.15
C GLN A 379 4.45 -15.11 17.86
N MET A 380 5.15 -14.92 16.75
CA MET A 380 4.61 -15.10 15.41
C MET A 380 5.26 -16.33 14.79
N THR A 381 4.44 -17.30 14.41
CA THR A 381 4.92 -18.56 13.85
C THR A 381 4.43 -18.69 12.41
N GLN A 382 5.36 -18.78 11.46
CA GLN A 382 5.04 -18.94 10.06
C GLN A 382 5.13 -20.39 9.61
N SER A 383 4.28 -20.75 8.66
CA SER A 383 4.26 -22.10 8.09
C SER A 383 3.92 -22.01 6.59
N PRO A 384 4.65 -22.73 5.73
CA PRO A 384 5.85 -23.49 6.04
C PRO A 384 7.08 -22.61 6.28
N SER A 385 8.17 -23.17 6.76
CA SER A 385 9.45 -22.43 6.89
C SER A 385 10.14 -22.24 5.55
N SER A 386 9.93 -23.18 4.63
CA SER A 386 10.39 -23.07 3.24
C SER A 386 9.40 -23.76 2.32
N LEU A 387 9.36 -23.30 1.07
CA LEU A 387 8.42 -23.76 0.07
C LEU A 387 9.07 -23.69 -1.31
N SER A 388 8.98 -24.78 -2.08
CA SER A 388 9.40 -24.79 -3.48
C SER A 388 8.17 -24.80 -4.37
N ALA A 389 8.13 -23.91 -5.35
CA ALA A 389 7.00 -23.78 -6.25
C ALA A 389 7.46 -23.32 -7.64
N SER A 390 6.60 -23.48 -8.63
CA SER A 390 6.85 -23.10 -10.02
C SER A 390 6.13 -21.81 -10.38
N VAL A 391 6.64 -21.11 -11.37
CA VAL A 391 5.98 -19.92 -11.92
C VAL A 391 4.55 -20.29 -12.35
N GLY A 392 3.59 -19.46 -12.00
CA GLY A 392 2.17 -19.68 -12.26
C GLY A 392 1.42 -20.40 -11.14
N ASP A 393 2.13 -20.99 -10.18
CA ASP A 393 1.49 -21.68 -9.08
C ASP A 393 0.81 -20.68 -8.12
N ARG A 394 -0.21 -21.20 -7.42
CA ARG A 394 -0.82 -20.49 -6.29
C ARG A 394 -0.14 -20.96 -5.01
N VAL A 395 0.38 -20.03 -4.21
CA VAL A 395 1.00 -20.37 -2.93
C VAL A 395 0.32 -19.63 -1.79
N THR A 396 0.36 -20.28 -0.62
CA THR A 396 -0.24 -19.77 0.60
C THR A 396 0.78 -19.91 1.73
N ILE A 397 1.00 -18.81 2.45
CA ILE A 397 1.87 -18.77 3.63
C ILE A 397 1.00 -18.39 4.81
N THR A 398 1.10 -19.14 5.90
CA THR A 398 0.32 -18.85 7.12
C THR A 398 1.18 -18.24 8.20
N CYS A 399 0.56 -17.41 9.01
CA CYS A 399 1.18 -16.77 10.16
C CYS A 399 0.23 -16.91 11.36
N LEU A 400 0.73 -17.49 12.44
CA LEU A 400 -0.03 -17.73 13.66
C LEU A 400 0.54 -16.88 14.78
N ALA A 401 -0.32 -16.08 15.40
CA ALA A 401 0.04 -15.28 16.57
C ALA A 401 -0.27 -16.03 17.86
N SER A 402 0.61 -15.89 18.86
CA SER A 402 0.44 -16.57 20.15
C SER A 402 -0.74 -16.02 20.96
N GLU A 403 -1.22 -14.83 20.63
CA GLU A 403 -2.44 -14.24 21.21
C GLU A 403 -3.16 -13.41 20.16
N ASP A 404 -4.39 -13.02 20.45
CA ASP A 404 -5.23 -12.23 19.53
C ASP A 404 -4.55 -10.88 19.25
N ILE A 405 -4.23 -10.62 17.99
CA ILE A 405 -3.66 -9.36 17.53
C ILE A 405 -4.64 -8.56 16.68
N SER A 406 -5.91 -8.97 16.65
CA SER A 406 -6.96 -8.34 15.88
C SER A 406 -6.60 -8.30 14.37
N ASN A 407 -6.45 -7.11 13.80
CA ASN A 407 -6.06 -6.91 12.41
C ASN A 407 -4.71 -6.19 12.27
N ASP A 408 -3.90 -6.17 13.31
CA ASP A 408 -2.65 -5.40 13.33
C ASP A 408 -1.47 -6.23 12.82
N LEU A 409 -1.58 -6.68 11.57
CA LEU A 409 -0.62 -7.55 10.92
C LEU A 409 -0.11 -6.95 9.61
N ALA A 410 1.18 -7.07 9.37
CA ALA A 410 1.82 -6.69 8.12
C ALA A 410 2.64 -7.85 7.54
N TRP A 411 2.82 -7.83 6.21
CA TRP A 411 3.67 -8.77 5.49
C TRP A 411 4.77 -8.03 4.75
N TYR A 412 5.97 -8.60 4.82
CA TYR A 412 7.17 -8.08 4.14
C TYR A 412 7.75 -9.11 3.19
N GLN A 413 8.35 -8.63 2.10
CA GLN A 413 9.12 -9.43 1.18
C GLN A 413 10.58 -9.01 1.27
N GLN A 414 11.48 -9.98 1.37
CA GLN A 414 12.92 -9.72 1.36
C GLN A 414 13.62 -10.59 0.34
N LYS A 415 14.26 -9.96 -0.62
CA LYS A 415 15.13 -10.65 -1.59
C LYS A 415 16.54 -10.77 -1.03
N PRO A 416 17.32 -11.79 -1.45
CA PRO A 416 18.67 -11.98 -0.94
C PRO A 416 19.53 -10.74 -1.08
N GLY A 417 20.21 -10.34 -0.01
CA GLY A 417 21.10 -9.18 0.02
C GLY A 417 20.40 -7.83 -0.01
N LYS A 418 19.07 -7.80 0.10
CA LYS A 418 18.27 -6.57 0.07
C LYS A 418 17.55 -6.34 1.39
N ALA A 419 17.15 -5.09 1.61
CA ALA A 419 16.28 -4.75 2.75
C ALA A 419 14.87 -5.32 2.53
N PRO A 420 14.14 -5.60 3.62
CA PRO A 420 12.74 -5.96 3.49
C PRO A 420 11.91 -4.85 2.84
N LYS A 421 10.83 -5.24 2.22
CA LYS A 421 9.86 -4.34 1.59
C LYS A 421 8.48 -4.63 2.13
N LEU A 422 7.77 -3.60 2.59
CA LEU A 422 6.39 -3.75 3.05
C LEU A 422 5.49 -4.04 1.85
N LEU A 423 4.71 -5.13 1.95
CA LEU A 423 3.74 -5.52 0.92
C LEU A 423 2.32 -5.20 1.34
N ILE A 424 1.96 -5.61 2.55
CA ILE A 424 0.59 -5.57 3.06
C ILE A 424 0.61 -5.10 4.51
N TYR A 425 -0.36 -4.26 4.86
CA TYR A 425 -0.59 -3.82 6.23
C TYR A 425 -2.09 -3.97 6.57
N PHE A 426 -2.45 -3.91 7.85
CA PHE A 426 -3.82 -4.19 8.33
C PHE A 426 -4.40 -5.46 7.73
N VAL A 427 -3.60 -6.54 7.66
CA VAL A 427 -4.00 -7.85 7.16
C VAL A 427 -4.16 -7.91 5.64
N ASP A 428 -4.89 -6.98 5.02
CA ASP A 428 -5.32 -7.09 3.62
C ASP A 428 -5.07 -5.85 2.75
N ARG A 429 -4.43 -4.80 3.28
CA ARG A 429 -4.17 -3.55 2.55
C ARG A 429 -2.86 -3.62 1.80
N LEU A 430 -2.92 -3.61 0.47
CA LEU A 430 -1.71 -3.60 -0.36
C LEU A 430 -1.07 -2.21 -0.37
N LEU A 431 0.26 -2.17 -0.22
CA LEU A 431 1.01 -0.95 -0.42
C LEU A 431 1.03 -0.57 -1.90
N ASP A 432 1.15 0.73 -2.19
CA ASP A 432 1.18 1.21 -3.57
C ASP A 432 2.31 0.56 -4.36
N GLY A 433 2.00 0.10 -5.57
CA GLY A 433 2.95 -0.58 -6.44
C GLY A 433 3.07 -2.08 -6.22
N VAL A 434 2.42 -2.64 -5.19
CA VAL A 434 2.39 -4.09 -4.97
C VAL A 434 1.37 -4.73 -5.92
N PRO A 435 1.78 -5.75 -6.71
CA PRO A 435 0.86 -6.39 -7.65
C PRO A 435 -0.35 -7.02 -6.98
N SER A 436 -1.48 -7.00 -7.67
CA SER A 436 -2.76 -7.52 -7.15
C SER A 436 -2.80 -9.03 -6.95
N ARG A 437 -1.81 -9.77 -7.46
CA ARG A 437 -1.69 -11.21 -7.20
C ARG A 437 -1.37 -11.52 -5.74
N PHE A 438 -0.86 -10.53 -5.00
CA PHE A 438 -0.69 -10.64 -3.55
C PHE A 438 -1.99 -10.29 -2.85
N SER A 439 -2.39 -11.12 -1.89
CA SER A 439 -3.55 -10.84 -1.03
C SER A 439 -3.31 -11.37 0.37
N GLY A 440 -3.87 -10.68 1.34
CA GLY A 440 -3.82 -11.06 2.73
C GLY A 440 -5.21 -11.30 3.28
N SER A 441 -5.32 -12.20 4.25
CA SER A 441 -6.57 -12.51 4.93
C SER A 441 -6.32 -12.99 6.35
N GLY A 442 -7.38 -13.08 7.13
CA GLY A 442 -7.35 -13.59 8.48
C GLY A 442 -7.81 -12.58 9.52
N SER A 443 -7.88 -13.02 10.75
CA SER A 443 -8.21 -12.19 11.91
C SER A 443 -7.83 -12.91 13.20
N GLY A 444 -7.66 -12.14 14.27
CA GLY A 444 -7.37 -12.71 15.57
C GLY A 444 -5.99 -13.30 15.70
N THR A 445 -5.85 -14.59 15.46
CA THR A 445 -4.57 -15.32 15.60
C THR A 445 -4.09 -15.94 14.29
N ASP A 446 -4.97 -16.12 13.31
CA ASP A 446 -4.65 -16.87 12.08
C ASP A 446 -4.68 -15.94 10.87
N PHE A 447 -3.54 -15.86 10.17
CA PHE A 447 -3.38 -14.96 9.02
C PHE A 447 -2.74 -15.70 7.86
N THR A 448 -3.06 -15.26 6.65
CA THR A 448 -2.62 -15.91 5.42
C THR A 448 -2.19 -14.88 4.39
N LEU A 449 -1.03 -15.11 3.80
CA LEU A 449 -0.58 -14.42 2.58
C LEU A 449 -0.77 -15.37 1.41
N THR A 450 -1.43 -14.92 0.36
CA THR A 450 -1.65 -15.70 -0.86
C THR A 450 -1.04 -14.98 -2.06
N ILE A 451 -0.32 -15.72 -2.88
CA ILE A 451 0.15 -15.27 -4.19
C ILE A 451 -0.58 -16.11 -5.21
N SER A 452 -1.48 -15.50 -5.99
CA SER A 452 -2.41 -16.25 -6.86
C SER A 452 -1.77 -16.88 -8.09
N SER A 453 -0.69 -16.28 -8.60
CA SER A 453 0.05 -16.79 -9.76
C SER A 453 1.49 -16.32 -9.65
N LEU A 454 2.38 -17.19 -9.19
CA LEU A 454 3.78 -16.85 -8.94
C LEU A 454 4.47 -16.34 -10.20
N GLN A 455 5.21 -15.25 -10.03
CA GLN A 455 6.09 -14.70 -11.03
C GLN A 455 7.55 -14.90 -10.61
N PRO A 456 8.52 -14.83 -11.53
CA PRO A 456 9.92 -15.01 -11.18
C PRO A 456 10.42 -14.04 -10.09
N GLU A 457 9.93 -12.81 -10.09
CA GLU A 457 10.29 -11.80 -9.10
C GLU A 457 9.72 -12.05 -7.70
N ASP A 458 8.81 -13.00 -7.54
CA ASP A 458 8.17 -13.29 -6.26
C ASP A 458 8.98 -14.24 -5.37
N PHE A 459 10.03 -14.85 -5.90
CA PHE A 459 10.87 -15.75 -5.13
C PHE A 459 11.74 -14.95 -4.17
N ALA A 460 11.46 -15.10 -2.89
CA ALA A 460 12.00 -14.28 -1.81
C ALA A 460 11.67 -14.94 -0.46
N THR A 461 12.10 -14.32 0.62
CA THR A 461 11.65 -14.68 1.97
C THR A 461 10.55 -13.71 2.40
N TYR A 462 9.49 -14.23 3.00
CA TYR A 462 8.34 -13.46 3.43
C TYR A 462 8.23 -13.50 4.96
N TYR A 463 7.96 -12.34 5.56
CA TYR A 463 7.83 -12.21 7.01
C TYR A 463 6.50 -11.57 7.36
N CYS A 464 5.81 -12.10 8.36
CA CYS A 464 4.70 -11.42 9.02
C CYS A 464 5.19 -10.64 10.23
N GLN A 465 4.47 -9.60 10.61
CA GLN A 465 4.78 -8.77 11.77
C GLN A 465 3.50 -8.35 12.47
N GLN A 466 3.48 -8.44 13.81
CA GLN A 466 2.42 -7.83 14.60
C GLN A 466 2.89 -6.48 15.15
N SER A 467 1.97 -5.52 15.17
CA SER A 467 2.14 -4.22 15.83
C SER A 467 1.09 -4.00 16.91
N TYR A 468 0.46 -5.08 17.37
CA TYR A 468 -0.64 -5.02 18.34
C TYR A 468 -0.16 -4.52 19.70
N LYS A 469 1.01 -4.98 20.15
CA LYS A 469 1.62 -4.48 21.37
C LYS A 469 3.15 -4.56 21.30
N TYR A 470 3.81 -3.78 22.12
CA TYR A 470 5.27 -3.80 22.24
C TYR A 470 5.76 -5.06 22.94
N PRO A 471 6.90 -5.64 22.49
CA PRO A 471 7.65 -5.22 21.32
C PRO A 471 6.99 -5.70 20.02
N PRO A 472 7.13 -4.96 18.91
CA PRO A 472 6.76 -5.49 17.60
C PRO A 472 7.55 -6.76 17.33
N THR A 473 6.88 -7.80 16.87
CA THR A 473 7.55 -9.09 16.63
C THR A 473 7.28 -9.59 15.23
N PHE A 474 8.27 -10.26 14.67
CA PHE A 474 8.24 -10.83 13.32
C PHE A 474 8.13 -12.34 13.39
N GLY A 475 7.50 -12.95 12.38
CA GLY A 475 7.63 -14.37 12.15
C GLY A 475 9.06 -14.73 11.74
N GLN A 476 9.38 -16.01 11.81
CA GLN A 476 10.74 -16.49 11.50
C GLN A 476 11.08 -16.46 10.01
N GLY A 477 10.10 -16.19 9.17
CA GLY A 477 10.26 -16.13 7.71
C GLY A 477 9.87 -17.42 7.03
N THR A 478 9.39 -17.27 5.79
CA THR A 478 9.11 -18.36 4.87
C THR A 478 9.88 -18.13 3.59
N LYS A 479 10.82 -19.02 3.29
CA LYS A 479 11.63 -18.92 2.08
C LYS A 479 10.90 -19.57 0.92
N LEU A 480 10.60 -18.80 -0.11
CA LEU A 480 9.95 -19.26 -1.34
C LEU A 480 10.99 -19.42 -2.44
N GLU A 481 11.22 -20.66 -2.87
CA GLU A 481 12.24 -21.01 -3.86
C GLU A 481 11.61 -21.56 -5.15
N ILE A 482 12.34 -21.43 -6.25
CA ILE A 482 11.97 -22.00 -7.55
C ILE A 482 12.14 -23.52 -7.50
N LYS A 483 11.11 -24.22 -7.97
CA LYS A 483 11.12 -25.68 -8.10
C LYS A 483 11.80 -26.11 -9.38
#